data_57fe4cf45139f8771f848b77e645a683
#
_entry.id   57fe4cf45139f8771f848b77e645a683
#
_cell.length_a   1.000
_cell.length_b   1.000
_cell.length_c   1.000
_cell.angle_alpha   90.00
_cell.angle_beta   90.00
_cell.angle_gamma   90.00
#
_symmetry.space_group_name_H-M   'P 1'
#
loop_
_entity.id
_entity.type
_entity.pdbx_description
1 polymer ?
#
loop_
_entity_poly.entity_id
_entity_poly.type
_entity_poly.pdbx_seq_one_letter_code
_entity_poly.pdbx_strand_id
1 'polypeptide(L)'
;MKLMITFSKKEGRKPIIAQAVKDTGVLINVERAFIDSSEGEALIDVPDDQCALVRERMEALGASVRVLEHGITLDDDECVDCGACVSVCPREVFSLDAGGKLVVDEERCVICGKCIKACPHRALSLRFE
;
A
#
# COMPACT_ATOMS: atom_id res chain seq x y z
N MET A 1 -9.37 4.91 2.53
CA MET A 1 -8.88 3.58 3.01
C MET A 1 -8.13 2.86 1.91
N LYS A 2 -7.00 2.27 2.26
CA LYS A 2 -6.16 1.56 1.29
C LYS A 2 -6.40 0.06 1.34
N LEU A 3 -6.55 -0.54 0.17
CA LEU A 3 -6.75 -1.97 0.01
C LEU A 3 -5.64 -2.56 -0.84
N MET A 4 -5.04 -3.65 -0.37
CA MET A 4 -4.13 -4.46 -1.18
C MET A 4 -4.92 -5.57 -1.84
N ILE A 5 -4.89 -5.62 -3.16
CA ILE A 5 -5.63 -6.59 -3.96
C ILE A 5 -4.62 -7.51 -4.62
N THR A 6 -4.87 -8.81 -4.52
CA THR A 6 -4.08 -9.81 -5.24
C THR A 6 -5.00 -10.69 -6.07
N PHE A 7 -4.55 -11.05 -7.26
CA PHE A 7 -5.29 -11.94 -8.14
C PHE A 7 -4.34 -12.87 -8.88
N SER A 8 -4.82 -14.10 -9.13
CA SER A 8 -4.04 -15.14 -9.78
C SER A 8 -4.13 -15.04 -11.31
N LYS A 9 -3.40 -15.91 -12.01
CA LYS A 9 -3.39 -15.98 -13.47
C LYS A 9 -4.77 -16.10 -14.10
N LYS A 10 -5.70 -16.83 -13.47
CA LYS A 10 -7.07 -16.96 -13.96
C LYS A 10 -7.83 -15.63 -13.88
N GLU A 11 -7.75 -15.00 -12.71
CA GLU A 11 -8.43 -13.73 -12.46
C GLU A 11 -7.71 -12.57 -13.14
N GLY A 12 -6.41 -12.67 -13.37
CA GLY A 12 -5.60 -11.64 -14.03
C GLY A 12 -6.03 -11.32 -15.46
N ARG A 13 -6.80 -12.19 -16.10
CA ARG A 13 -7.38 -11.95 -17.42
C ARG A 13 -8.68 -11.16 -17.37
N LYS A 14 -9.26 -11.01 -16.18
CA LYS A 14 -10.50 -10.28 -15.98
C LYS A 14 -10.17 -8.83 -15.59
N PRO A 15 -10.94 -7.85 -16.07
CA PRO A 15 -10.72 -6.47 -15.69
C PRO A 15 -11.32 -6.18 -14.30
N ILE A 16 -10.75 -6.78 -13.24
CA ILE A 16 -11.33 -6.78 -11.90
C ILE A 16 -11.54 -5.36 -11.36
N ILE A 17 -10.52 -4.51 -11.44
CA ILE A 17 -10.62 -3.13 -10.94
C ILE A 17 -11.66 -2.35 -11.75
N ALA A 18 -11.59 -2.42 -13.07
CA ALA A 18 -12.53 -1.71 -13.94
C ALA A 18 -13.96 -2.22 -13.75
N GLN A 19 -14.13 -3.53 -13.61
CA GLN A 19 -15.45 -4.13 -13.37
C GLN A 19 -16.01 -3.70 -12.02
N ALA A 20 -15.19 -3.66 -10.98
CA ALA A 20 -15.61 -3.18 -9.66
C ALA A 20 -16.04 -1.71 -9.70
N VAL A 21 -15.31 -0.86 -10.40
CA VAL A 21 -15.69 0.55 -10.60
C VAL A 21 -17.06 0.65 -11.30
N LYS A 22 -17.24 -0.11 -12.36
CA LYS A 22 -18.49 -0.12 -13.12
C LYS A 22 -19.68 -0.60 -12.28
N ASP A 23 -19.49 -1.70 -11.55
CA ASP A 23 -20.56 -2.33 -10.78
C ASP A 23 -20.95 -1.56 -9.53
N THR A 24 -19.98 -0.94 -8.86
CA THR A 24 -20.23 -0.20 -7.62
C THR A 24 -20.47 1.29 -7.84
N GLY A 25 -20.00 1.83 -8.96
CA GLY A 25 -20.03 3.27 -9.23
C GLY A 25 -19.02 4.08 -8.40
N VAL A 26 -18.14 3.40 -7.66
CA VAL A 26 -17.14 4.04 -6.82
C VAL A 26 -15.87 4.27 -7.62
N LEU A 27 -15.34 5.49 -7.60
CA LEU A 27 -14.06 5.80 -8.23
C LEU A 27 -12.92 5.22 -7.38
N ILE A 28 -12.03 4.48 -8.01
CA ILE A 28 -10.93 3.81 -7.37
C ILE A 28 -9.62 4.41 -7.86
N ASN A 29 -8.80 4.91 -6.93
CA ASN A 29 -7.46 5.38 -7.25
C ASN A 29 -6.45 4.22 -7.10
N VAL A 30 -5.70 3.95 -8.16
CA VAL A 30 -4.63 2.94 -8.10
C VAL A 30 -3.33 3.65 -7.76
N GLU A 31 -2.78 3.38 -6.59
CA GLU A 31 -1.54 4.00 -6.13
C GLU A 31 -0.29 3.24 -6.61
N ARG A 32 -0.39 1.92 -6.66
CA ARG A 32 0.68 1.05 -7.15
C ARG A 32 0.07 -0.22 -7.73
N ALA A 33 0.59 -0.69 -8.84
CA ALA A 33 0.17 -1.95 -9.42
C ALA A 33 1.35 -2.69 -10.01
N PHE A 34 1.37 -4.00 -9.82
CA PHE A 34 2.34 -4.90 -10.44
C PHE A 34 1.56 -6.08 -11.02
N ILE A 35 1.55 -6.18 -12.35
CA ILE A 35 0.78 -7.20 -13.07
C ILE A 35 1.71 -7.88 -14.06
N ASP A 36 1.80 -9.21 -13.99
CA ASP A 36 2.55 -10.01 -14.95
C ASP A 36 1.68 -11.14 -15.50
N SER A 37 2.29 -12.08 -16.22
CA SER A 37 1.57 -13.18 -16.86
C SER A 37 1.06 -14.24 -15.88
N SER A 38 1.55 -14.27 -14.63
CA SER A 38 1.22 -15.30 -13.65
C SER A 38 0.35 -14.80 -12.51
N GLU A 39 0.58 -13.58 -12.06
CA GLU A 39 -0.14 -12.99 -10.93
C GLU A 39 -0.16 -11.47 -11.03
N GLY A 40 -0.98 -10.85 -10.19
CA GLY A 40 -1.01 -9.40 -10.10
C GLY A 40 -1.34 -8.94 -8.69
N GLU A 41 -0.84 -7.77 -8.34
CA GLU A 41 -1.22 -7.08 -7.12
C GLU A 41 -1.40 -5.59 -7.40
N ALA A 42 -2.28 -4.96 -6.64
CA ALA A 42 -2.51 -3.53 -6.73
C ALA A 42 -2.83 -2.97 -5.36
N LEU A 43 -2.26 -1.80 -5.07
CA LEU A 43 -2.66 -1.00 -3.92
C LEU A 43 -3.62 0.07 -4.42
N ILE A 44 -4.84 0.06 -3.89
CA ILE A 44 -5.87 1.02 -4.27
C ILE A 44 -6.31 1.84 -3.08
N ASP A 45 -6.78 3.04 -3.34
CA ASP A 45 -7.39 3.92 -2.36
C ASP A 45 -8.86 4.12 -2.71
N VAL A 46 -9.74 3.88 -1.74
CA VAL A 46 -11.19 4.03 -1.90
C VAL A 46 -11.74 4.85 -0.74
N PRO A 47 -12.89 5.53 -0.92
CA PRO A 47 -13.55 6.23 0.19
C PRO A 47 -13.87 5.26 1.34
N ASP A 48 -13.66 5.71 2.58
CA ASP A 48 -13.83 4.87 3.76
C ASP A 48 -15.24 4.28 3.87
N ASP A 49 -16.24 5.07 3.54
CA ASP A 49 -17.66 4.67 3.58
C ASP A 49 -18.04 3.67 2.48
N GLN A 50 -17.22 3.55 1.45
CA GLN A 50 -17.44 2.66 0.31
C GLN A 50 -16.51 1.42 0.33
N CYS A 51 -15.63 1.35 1.30
CA CYS A 51 -14.61 0.30 1.39
C CYS A 51 -15.21 -1.11 1.42
N ALA A 52 -16.23 -1.33 2.23
CA ALA A 52 -16.89 -2.63 2.35
C ALA A 52 -17.54 -3.07 1.04
N LEU A 53 -18.19 -2.14 0.34
CA LEU A 53 -18.84 -2.41 -0.94
C LEU A 53 -17.81 -2.82 -2.01
N VAL A 54 -16.73 -2.07 -2.13
CA VAL A 54 -15.66 -2.35 -3.10
C VAL A 54 -14.98 -3.67 -2.78
N ARG A 55 -14.66 -3.91 -1.51
CA ARG A 55 -14.03 -5.16 -1.06
C ARG A 55 -14.89 -6.37 -1.42
N GLU A 56 -16.18 -6.33 -1.07
CA GLU A 56 -17.10 -7.41 -1.35
C GLU A 56 -17.19 -7.70 -2.85
N ARG A 57 -17.30 -6.64 -3.67
CA ARG A 57 -17.40 -6.82 -5.12
C ARG A 57 -16.13 -7.42 -5.72
N MET A 58 -14.95 -6.98 -5.27
CA MET A 58 -13.68 -7.51 -5.76
C MET A 58 -13.48 -8.98 -5.35
N GLU A 59 -13.86 -9.34 -4.13
CA GLU A 59 -13.82 -10.73 -3.67
C GLU A 59 -14.76 -11.61 -4.51
N ALA A 60 -15.94 -11.11 -4.84
CA ALA A 60 -16.88 -11.80 -5.71
C ALA A 60 -16.35 -12.03 -7.14
N LEU A 61 -15.44 -11.14 -7.60
CA LEU A 61 -14.79 -11.27 -8.89
C LEU A 61 -13.57 -12.20 -8.85
N GLY A 62 -13.22 -12.72 -7.69
CA GLY A 62 -12.13 -13.68 -7.52
C GLY A 62 -10.83 -13.11 -6.96
N ALA A 63 -10.78 -11.84 -6.62
CA ALA A 63 -9.60 -11.22 -6.03
C ALA A 63 -9.53 -11.47 -4.54
N SER A 64 -8.31 -11.50 -3.99
CA SER A 64 -8.09 -11.47 -2.55
C SER A 64 -7.84 -10.02 -2.12
N VAL A 65 -8.55 -9.58 -1.09
CA VAL A 65 -8.49 -8.19 -0.63
C VAL A 65 -8.05 -8.15 0.83
N ARG A 66 -7.04 -7.31 1.11
CA ARG A 66 -6.56 -7.06 2.48
C ARG A 66 -6.64 -5.57 2.74
N VAL A 67 -7.17 -5.20 3.91
CA VAL A 67 -7.21 -3.80 4.32
C VAL A 67 -5.84 -3.41 4.88
N LEU A 68 -5.28 -2.32 4.37
CA LEU A 68 -4.04 -1.77 4.88
C LEU A 68 -4.38 -0.74 5.96
N GLU A 69 -4.31 -1.14 7.23
CA GLU A 69 -4.61 -0.25 8.35
C GLU A 69 -3.47 0.74 8.59
N HIS A 70 -2.25 0.25 8.48
CA HIS A 70 -1.05 1.05 8.65
C HIS A 70 -0.08 0.73 7.51
N GLY A 71 0.55 1.74 6.98
CA GLY A 71 1.61 1.58 6.00
C GLY A 71 2.88 1.08 6.69
N ILE A 72 3.93 1.90 6.61
CA ILE A 72 5.19 1.59 7.27
C ILE A 72 5.11 1.91 8.76
N THR A 73 5.71 1.05 9.58
CA THR A 73 5.82 1.25 11.04
C THR A 73 7.27 1.47 11.40
N LEU A 74 7.53 2.49 12.22
CA LEU A 74 8.85 2.84 12.71
C LEU A 74 9.02 2.38 14.15
N ASP A 75 10.12 1.66 14.42
CA ASP A 75 10.58 1.36 15.78
C ASP A 75 11.53 2.48 16.23
N ASP A 76 11.04 3.40 17.06
CA ASP A 76 11.80 4.54 17.54
C ASP A 76 13.04 4.15 18.34
N ASP A 77 13.03 2.99 19.01
CA ASP A 77 14.16 2.51 19.79
C ASP A 77 15.34 2.09 18.92
N GLU A 78 15.06 1.56 17.74
CA GLU A 78 16.07 1.11 16.79
C GLU A 78 16.49 2.19 15.81
N CYS A 79 15.67 3.22 15.61
CA CYS A 79 15.94 4.31 14.68
C CYS A 79 17.01 5.25 15.23
N VAL A 80 18.01 5.56 14.40
CA VAL A 80 19.09 6.50 14.75
C VAL A 80 19.03 7.79 13.91
N ASP A 81 17.91 8.04 13.25
CA ASP A 81 17.68 9.25 12.44
C ASP A 81 18.74 9.46 11.34
N CYS A 82 19.23 8.37 10.75
CA CYS A 82 20.30 8.44 9.73
C CYS A 82 19.82 8.95 8.37
N GLY A 83 18.51 8.95 8.10
CA GLY A 83 17.93 9.49 6.88
C GLY A 83 18.03 8.61 5.64
N ALA A 84 18.50 7.36 5.74
CA ALA A 84 18.58 6.46 4.59
C ALA A 84 17.21 6.23 3.91
N CYS A 85 16.15 6.10 4.71
CA CYS A 85 14.78 5.94 4.22
C CYS A 85 14.27 7.17 3.47
N VAL A 86 14.67 8.37 3.89
CA VAL A 86 14.29 9.63 3.24
C VAL A 86 14.76 9.63 1.78
N SER A 87 15.98 9.16 1.55
CA SER A 87 16.61 9.17 0.22
C SER A 87 15.98 8.19 -0.77
N VAL A 88 15.40 7.08 -0.28
CA VAL A 88 14.91 6.00 -1.16
C VAL A 88 13.41 5.99 -1.37
N CYS A 89 12.65 6.71 -0.53
CA CYS A 89 11.19 6.69 -0.62
C CYS A 89 10.69 7.53 -1.81
N PRO A 90 10.01 6.92 -2.79
CA PRO A 90 9.52 7.66 -3.95
C PRO A 90 8.28 8.50 -3.65
N ARG A 91 7.66 8.31 -2.47
CA ARG A 91 6.41 8.97 -2.09
C ARG A 91 6.59 9.99 -0.96
N GLU A 92 7.83 10.26 -0.58
CA GLU A 92 8.14 11.24 0.46
C GLU A 92 7.44 10.96 1.79
N VAL A 93 7.37 9.68 2.17
CA VAL A 93 6.80 9.25 3.45
C VAL A 93 7.64 9.76 4.63
N PHE A 94 8.95 9.86 4.43
CA PHE A 94 9.90 10.20 5.48
C PHE A 94 10.47 11.59 5.28
N SER A 95 10.63 12.30 6.38
CA SER A 95 11.31 13.60 6.43
C SER A 95 12.04 13.76 7.76
N LEU A 96 12.94 14.71 7.82
CA LEU A 96 13.59 15.07 9.08
C LEU A 96 13.06 16.42 9.54
N ASP A 97 12.70 16.53 10.82
CA ASP A 97 12.23 17.79 11.38
C ASP A 97 13.41 18.77 11.67
N ALA A 98 13.10 19.93 12.21
CA ALA A 98 14.10 20.96 12.49
C ALA A 98 15.17 20.48 13.48
N GLY A 99 14.85 19.50 14.33
CA GLY A 99 15.79 18.89 15.27
C GLY A 99 16.56 17.70 14.70
N GLY A 100 16.34 17.36 13.42
CA GLY A 100 16.98 16.22 12.78
C GLY A 100 16.34 14.87 13.10
N LYS A 101 15.16 14.86 13.71
CA LYS A 101 14.42 13.64 14.03
C LYS A 101 13.56 13.20 12.86
N LEU A 102 13.48 11.89 12.64
CA LEU A 102 12.68 11.31 11.57
C LEU A 102 11.19 11.44 11.83
N VAL A 103 10.46 11.94 10.81
CA VAL A 103 9.00 12.06 10.80
C VAL A 103 8.46 11.15 9.72
N VAL A 104 7.41 10.40 10.02
CA VAL A 104 6.78 9.43 9.12
C VAL A 104 5.35 9.85 8.81
N ASP A 105 5.04 9.99 7.52
CA ASP A 105 3.67 10.22 7.02
C ASP A 105 3.17 8.91 6.40
N GLU A 106 2.54 8.07 7.20
CA GLU A 106 2.08 6.74 6.80
C GLU A 106 1.06 6.76 5.67
N GLU A 107 0.27 7.81 5.55
CA GLU A 107 -0.78 7.92 4.53
C GLU A 107 -0.22 7.96 3.11
N ARG A 108 1.01 8.42 2.96
CA ARG A 108 1.67 8.47 1.65
C ARG A 108 2.29 7.14 1.24
N CYS A 109 2.41 6.18 2.16
CA CYS A 109 3.07 4.91 1.91
C CYS A 109 2.30 4.05 0.90
N VAL A 110 3.01 3.56 -0.13
CA VAL A 110 2.46 2.62 -1.12
C VAL A 110 3.05 1.22 -0.97
N ILE A 111 3.67 0.94 0.17
CA ILE A 111 4.23 -0.35 0.56
C ILE A 111 5.17 -1.00 -0.48
N CYS A 112 6.03 -0.18 -1.08
CA CYS A 112 7.02 -0.69 -2.03
C CYS A 112 8.18 -1.45 -1.36
N GLY A 113 8.39 -1.24 -0.06
CA GLY A 113 9.40 -1.95 0.72
C GLY A 113 10.84 -1.47 0.57
N LYS A 114 11.11 -0.44 -0.23
CA LYS A 114 12.48 0.06 -0.46
C LYS A 114 13.16 0.56 0.80
N CYS A 115 12.40 1.25 1.67
CA CYS A 115 12.92 1.79 2.93
C CYS A 115 13.36 0.70 3.90
N ILE A 116 12.65 -0.43 3.91
CA ILE A 116 12.99 -1.57 4.79
C ILE A 116 14.35 -2.12 4.43
N LYS A 117 14.63 -2.26 3.15
CA LYS A 117 15.94 -2.71 2.66
C LYS A 117 17.04 -1.68 2.90
N ALA A 118 16.71 -0.40 2.87
CA ALA A 118 17.67 0.68 3.04
C ALA A 118 18.04 0.94 4.50
N CYS A 119 17.16 0.62 5.45
CA CYS A 119 17.41 0.88 6.87
C CYS A 119 18.44 -0.11 7.43
N PRO A 120 19.64 0.36 7.84
CA PRO A 120 20.68 -0.53 8.36
C PRO A 120 20.37 -1.04 9.77
N HIS A 121 19.45 -0.39 10.49
CA HIS A 121 19.08 -0.70 11.86
C HIS A 121 17.80 -1.50 11.99
N ARG A 122 17.17 -1.89 10.87
CA ARG A 122 15.92 -2.67 10.82
C ARG A 122 14.79 -2.04 11.64
N ALA A 123 14.74 -0.71 11.63
CA ALA A 123 13.72 0.04 12.37
C ALA A 123 12.37 0.10 11.67
N LEU A 124 12.29 -0.31 10.41
CA LEU A 124 11.09 -0.20 9.58
C LEU A 124 10.48 -1.56 9.26
N SER A 125 9.15 -1.64 9.38
CA SER A 125 8.38 -2.84 9.05
C SER A 125 7.04 -2.48 8.43
N LEU A 126 6.42 -3.43 7.74
CA LEU A 126 5.07 -3.29 7.18
C LEU A 126 4.07 -4.02 8.08
N ARG A 127 2.89 -3.45 8.22
CA ARG A 127 1.82 -4.04 9.01
C ARG A 127 0.52 -4.08 8.21
N PHE A 128 -0.07 -5.26 8.10
CA PHE A 128 -1.39 -5.50 7.52
C PHE A 128 -2.37 -5.92 8.61
N GLU A 129 -3.65 -5.83 8.30
CA GLU A 129 -4.67 -6.37 9.22
C GLU A 129 -4.54 -7.88 9.39
#